data_4574e1c436dccf1276dd11c8d074eb27
#
_entry.id   4574e1c436dccf1276dd11c8d074eb27
#
_cell.length_a   1.000
_cell.length_b   1.000
_cell.length_c   1.000
_cell.angle_alpha   90.00
_cell.angle_beta   90.00
_cell.angle_gamma   90.00
#
_symmetry.space_group_name_H-M   'P 1'
#
loop_
_entity.id
_entity.type
_entity.pdbx_description
1 polymer ?
#
loop_
_entity_poly.entity_id
_entity_poly.type
_entity_poly.pdbx_seq_one_letter_code
_entity_poly.pdbx_strand_id
1 'polypeptide(L)'
;MTKTELINELRKYRCADLSDAMDALGLVNVGSMNPNMRPLRPGIEFKGFAYTVKLLPKQTPNKQCKTVEEYKEELTRECEDIYSFVNEITEENAKDMVVVVDMEGVVGGLWGSEIAMNMMIRGIEGVVIDGGCRDSYETNLEQA
;
A
#
# COMPACT_ATOMS: atom_id res chain seq x y z
N MET A 1 24.25 -12.85 0.86
CA MET A 1 23.53 -11.66 1.42
C MET A 1 22.10 -12.08 1.69
N THR A 2 21.64 -11.92 2.90
CA THR A 2 20.25 -12.16 3.32
C THR A 2 19.35 -11.01 2.83
N LYS A 3 18.02 -11.21 2.87
CA LYS A 3 17.06 -10.14 2.55
C LYS A 3 17.27 -8.90 3.41
N THR A 4 17.46 -9.09 4.72
CA THR A 4 17.69 -8.00 5.67
C THR A 4 19.00 -7.25 5.40
N GLU A 5 20.09 -7.97 5.07
CA GLU A 5 21.37 -7.34 4.68
C GLU A 5 21.21 -6.50 3.42
N LEU A 6 20.44 -6.99 2.42
CA LEU A 6 20.18 -6.25 1.19
C LEU A 6 19.42 -4.94 1.45
N ILE A 7 18.33 -5.00 2.22
CA ILE A 7 17.57 -3.79 2.53
C ILE A 7 18.40 -2.81 3.34
N ASN A 8 19.17 -3.27 4.32
CA ASN A 8 20.06 -2.41 5.10
C ASN A 8 21.14 -1.73 4.22
N GLU A 9 21.61 -2.40 3.20
CA GLU A 9 22.53 -1.79 2.22
C GLU A 9 21.81 -0.74 1.38
N LEU A 10 20.64 -1.05 0.83
CA LEU A 10 19.85 -0.13 0.00
C LEU A 10 19.40 1.13 0.77
N ARG A 11 19.20 1.03 2.07
CA ARG A 11 18.82 2.19 2.93
C ARG A 11 19.90 3.27 2.99
N LYS A 12 21.14 2.96 2.65
CA LYS A 12 22.25 3.93 2.63
C LYS A 12 22.18 4.90 1.45
N TYR A 13 21.42 4.60 0.42
CA TYR A 13 21.34 5.36 -0.82
C TYR A 13 19.97 6.03 -0.95
N ARG A 14 19.93 7.19 -1.61
CA ARG A 14 18.66 7.85 -1.97
C ARG A 14 18.01 7.09 -3.13
N CYS A 15 16.69 7.26 -3.31
CA CYS A 15 15.99 6.67 -4.45
C CYS A 15 16.58 7.12 -5.80
N ALA A 16 17.05 8.38 -5.90
CA ALA A 16 17.71 8.88 -7.11
C ALA A 16 19.01 8.12 -7.41
N ASP A 17 19.85 7.86 -6.40
CA ASP A 17 21.10 7.15 -6.58
C ASP A 17 20.86 5.70 -7.07
N LEU A 18 19.79 5.07 -6.57
CA LEU A 18 19.38 3.74 -7.01
C LEU A 18 18.84 3.74 -8.45
N SER A 19 18.09 4.79 -8.83
CA SER A 19 17.60 4.98 -10.20
C SER A 19 18.77 5.13 -11.17
N ASP A 20 19.75 5.99 -10.86
CA ASP A 20 20.93 6.19 -11.69
C ASP A 20 21.75 4.91 -11.82
N ALA A 21 21.87 4.13 -10.76
CA ALA A 21 22.54 2.83 -10.80
C ALA A 21 21.81 1.82 -11.69
N MET A 22 20.48 1.82 -11.68
CA MET A 22 19.68 0.98 -12.57
C MET A 22 19.88 1.37 -14.04
N ASP A 23 19.89 2.67 -14.34
CA ASP A 23 20.16 3.16 -15.70
C ASP A 23 21.55 2.76 -16.18
N ALA A 24 22.56 2.84 -15.31
CA ALA A 24 23.93 2.39 -15.62
C ALA A 24 24.01 0.88 -15.91
N LEU A 25 23.09 0.08 -15.35
CA LEU A 25 22.97 -1.35 -15.65
C LEU A 25 22.09 -1.64 -16.89
N GLY A 26 21.64 -0.61 -17.61
CA GLY A 26 20.76 -0.73 -18.78
C GLY A 26 19.28 -0.97 -18.43
N LEU A 27 18.89 -0.81 -17.18
CA LEU A 27 17.50 -0.95 -16.70
C LEU A 27 16.79 0.40 -16.72
N VAL A 28 16.86 1.10 -17.85
CA VAL A 28 16.30 2.45 -18.01
C VAL A 28 14.78 2.43 -17.87
N ASN A 29 14.27 3.29 -17.01
CA ASN A 29 12.84 3.40 -16.66
C ASN A 29 12.19 2.12 -16.10
N VAL A 30 12.97 1.10 -15.79
CA VAL A 30 12.47 -0.11 -15.13
C VAL A 30 12.21 0.21 -13.65
N GLY A 31 10.99 -0.02 -13.19
CA GLY A 31 10.62 0.26 -11.82
C GLY A 31 10.20 1.72 -11.53
N SER A 32 10.26 2.61 -12.53
CA SER A 32 9.68 3.95 -12.39
C SER A 32 8.16 3.88 -12.38
N MET A 33 7.56 4.38 -11.30
CA MET A 33 6.10 4.46 -11.18
C MET A 33 5.52 5.56 -12.07
N ASN A 34 4.21 5.47 -12.32
CA ASN A 34 3.49 6.49 -13.06
C ASN A 34 3.77 7.89 -12.46
N PRO A 35 4.06 8.92 -13.29
CA PRO A 35 4.35 10.27 -12.81
C PRO A 35 3.19 10.92 -12.02
N ASN A 36 1.98 10.39 -12.09
CA ASN A 36 0.85 10.82 -11.26
C ASN A 36 0.90 10.29 -9.83
N MET A 37 1.70 9.26 -9.57
CA MET A 37 1.96 8.80 -8.20
C MET A 37 2.72 9.88 -7.44
N ARG A 38 2.18 10.27 -6.29
CA ARG A 38 2.75 11.34 -5.47
C ARG A 38 2.78 10.91 -4.01
N PRO A 39 3.81 11.26 -3.27
CA PRO A 39 3.81 11.04 -1.84
C PRO A 39 2.69 11.87 -1.19
N LEU A 40 2.06 11.31 -0.17
CA LEU A 40 0.99 11.98 0.59
C LEU A 40 1.49 13.26 1.25
N ARG A 41 2.77 13.30 1.61
CA ARG A 41 3.47 14.47 2.15
C ARG A 41 4.92 14.53 1.66
N PRO A 42 5.53 15.72 1.62
CA PRO A 42 6.95 15.83 1.29
C PRO A 42 7.84 15.04 2.25
N GLY A 43 8.92 14.46 1.72
CA GLY A 43 9.93 13.78 2.52
C GLY A 43 9.62 12.33 2.88
N ILE A 44 8.51 11.77 2.37
CA ILE A 44 8.27 10.32 2.48
C ILE A 44 9.32 9.59 1.65
N GLU A 45 10.08 8.75 2.32
CA GLU A 45 11.03 7.82 1.71
C GLU A 45 11.03 6.51 2.51
N PHE A 46 10.87 5.41 1.83
CA PHE A 46 10.94 4.07 2.42
C PHE A 46 11.55 3.06 1.43
N LYS A 47 12.07 1.98 1.95
CA LYS A 47 12.67 0.90 1.18
C LYS A 47 12.31 -0.43 1.82
N GLY A 48 11.82 -1.35 1.00
CA GLY A 48 11.40 -2.66 1.50
C GLY A 48 11.08 -3.62 0.36
N PHE A 49 10.74 -4.85 0.72
CA PHE A 49 10.24 -5.84 -0.22
C PHE A 49 8.76 -5.62 -0.47
N ALA A 50 8.38 -5.62 -1.74
CA ALA A 50 6.99 -5.43 -2.13
C ALA A 50 6.14 -6.64 -1.71
N TYR A 51 5.07 -6.38 -0.97
CA TYR A 51 3.92 -7.25 -0.81
C TYR A 51 2.81 -6.71 -1.70
N THR A 52 2.54 -7.42 -2.78
CA THR A 52 1.65 -6.93 -3.83
C THR A 52 0.22 -7.40 -3.62
N VAL A 53 -0.72 -6.47 -3.67
CA VAL A 53 -2.15 -6.71 -3.59
C VAL A 53 -2.80 -6.19 -4.86
N LYS A 54 -3.60 -7.02 -5.52
CA LYS A 54 -4.39 -6.59 -6.67
C LYS A 54 -5.87 -6.70 -6.34
N LEU A 55 -6.57 -5.59 -6.43
CA LEU A 55 -8.01 -5.53 -6.30
C LEU A 55 -8.66 -5.40 -7.67
N LEU A 56 -9.63 -6.27 -7.92
CA LEU A 56 -10.38 -6.26 -9.17
C LEU A 56 -11.76 -5.65 -8.97
N PRO A 57 -12.30 -4.95 -9.98
CA PRO A 57 -13.67 -4.47 -9.93
C PRO A 57 -14.64 -5.63 -9.68
N LYS A 58 -15.59 -5.40 -8.78
CA LYS A 58 -16.64 -6.38 -8.48
C LYS A 58 -17.45 -6.69 -9.75
N GLN A 59 -17.58 -7.96 -10.07
CA GLN A 59 -18.29 -8.41 -11.27
C GLN A 59 -19.82 -8.46 -11.08
N THR A 60 -20.28 -8.47 -9.84
CA THR A 60 -21.72 -8.51 -9.51
C THR A 60 -22.22 -7.14 -9.11
N PRO A 61 -23.46 -6.76 -9.45
CA PRO A 61 -24.07 -5.54 -8.98
C PRO A 61 -24.11 -5.47 -7.44
N ASN A 62 -23.98 -4.28 -6.88
CA ASN A 62 -24.16 -4.09 -5.45
C ASN A 62 -25.56 -4.46 -5.03
N LYS A 63 -25.70 -5.16 -3.91
CA LYS A 63 -26.97 -5.48 -3.32
C LYS A 63 -27.70 -4.21 -2.90
N GLN A 64 -28.96 -4.07 -3.30
CA GLN A 64 -29.80 -3.01 -2.80
C GLN A 64 -30.33 -3.42 -1.42
N CYS A 65 -29.81 -2.79 -0.36
CA CYS A 65 -30.23 -3.02 1.00
C CYS A 65 -31.48 -2.18 1.31
N LYS A 66 -32.46 -2.76 1.98
CA LYS A 66 -33.72 -2.10 2.37
C LYS A 66 -33.67 -1.55 3.78
N THR A 67 -32.80 -2.10 4.61
CA THR A 67 -32.62 -1.68 6.01
C THR A 67 -31.16 -1.37 6.31
N VAL A 68 -30.92 -0.68 7.42
CA VAL A 68 -29.55 -0.38 7.90
C VAL A 68 -28.84 -1.67 8.32
N GLU A 69 -29.55 -2.61 8.88
CA GLU A 69 -29.03 -3.91 9.29
C GLU A 69 -28.52 -4.71 8.08
N GLU A 70 -29.33 -4.82 7.03
CA GLU A 70 -28.92 -5.46 5.77
C GLU A 70 -27.68 -4.78 5.17
N TYR A 71 -27.60 -3.45 5.23
CA TYR A 71 -26.43 -2.70 4.75
C TYR A 71 -25.18 -3.01 5.56
N LYS A 72 -25.28 -3.08 6.87
CA LYS A 72 -24.15 -3.40 7.76
C LYS A 72 -23.62 -4.80 7.51
N GLU A 73 -24.50 -5.79 7.35
CA GLU A 73 -24.12 -7.16 7.03
C GLU A 73 -23.39 -7.25 5.68
N GLU A 74 -23.91 -6.58 4.65
CA GLU A 74 -23.31 -6.54 3.34
C GLU A 74 -21.95 -5.85 3.36
N LEU A 75 -21.85 -4.70 4.03
CA LEU A 75 -20.61 -3.94 4.19
C LEU A 75 -19.54 -4.78 4.91
N THR A 76 -19.90 -5.46 5.99
CA THR A 76 -18.98 -6.33 6.72
C THR A 76 -18.40 -7.41 5.80
N ARG A 77 -19.27 -8.07 5.04
CA ARG A 77 -18.85 -9.12 4.10
C ARG A 77 -17.92 -8.57 3.01
N GLU A 78 -18.26 -7.42 2.42
CA GLU A 78 -17.42 -6.78 1.41
C GLU A 78 -16.07 -6.34 1.98
N CYS A 79 -16.05 -5.82 3.20
CA CYS A 79 -14.81 -5.46 3.88
C CYS A 79 -13.93 -6.69 4.18
N GLU A 80 -14.51 -7.81 4.59
CA GLU A 80 -13.77 -9.07 4.80
C GLU A 80 -13.06 -9.52 3.54
N ASP A 81 -13.72 -9.43 2.38
CA ASP A 81 -13.12 -9.77 1.09
C ASP A 81 -12.01 -8.79 0.68
N ILE A 82 -12.30 -7.48 0.72
CA ILE A 82 -11.39 -6.43 0.27
C ILE A 82 -10.13 -6.35 1.15
N TYR A 83 -10.28 -6.51 2.46
CA TYR A 83 -9.21 -6.38 3.44
C TYR A 83 -8.63 -7.72 3.90
N SER A 84 -8.91 -8.81 3.19
CA SER A 84 -8.37 -10.13 3.54
C SER A 84 -6.84 -10.14 3.65
N PHE A 85 -6.14 -9.41 2.79
CA PHE A 85 -4.69 -9.26 2.81
C PHE A 85 -4.15 -8.66 4.12
N VAL A 86 -4.94 -7.84 4.80
CA VAL A 86 -4.56 -7.24 6.10
C VAL A 86 -4.29 -8.32 7.15
N ASN A 87 -5.06 -9.42 7.10
CA ASN A 87 -4.91 -10.52 8.06
C ASN A 87 -3.65 -11.37 7.78
N GLU A 88 -3.10 -11.30 6.58
CA GLU A 88 -1.87 -12.01 6.21
C GLU A 88 -0.61 -11.28 6.68
N ILE A 89 -0.71 -9.98 6.95
CA ILE A 89 0.40 -9.15 7.42
C ILE A 89 0.40 -9.16 8.94
N THR A 90 1.42 -9.72 9.54
CA THR A 90 1.60 -9.85 10.99
C THR A 90 2.88 -9.13 11.43
N GLU A 91 3.04 -8.88 12.73
CA GLU A 91 4.29 -8.30 13.27
C GLU A 91 5.53 -9.15 12.95
N GLU A 92 5.35 -10.46 12.74
CA GLU A 92 6.45 -11.37 12.41
C GLU A 92 6.95 -11.21 10.97
N ASN A 93 6.04 -10.88 10.01
CA ASN A 93 6.38 -10.81 8.60
C ASN A 93 6.39 -9.38 8.01
N ALA A 94 5.88 -8.39 8.74
CA ALA A 94 5.75 -7.00 8.28
C ALA A 94 7.09 -6.27 8.14
N LYS A 95 8.09 -6.70 8.87
CA LYS A 95 9.42 -6.06 8.84
C LYS A 95 10.02 -6.05 7.44
N ASP A 96 10.56 -4.92 7.06
CA ASP A 96 11.15 -4.67 5.72
C ASP A 96 10.12 -4.82 4.58
N MET A 97 8.82 -4.74 4.86
CA MET A 97 7.74 -4.88 3.88
C MET A 97 7.22 -3.52 3.42
N VAL A 98 6.99 -3.39 2.12
CA VAL A 98 6.22 -2.30 1.51
C VAL A 98 4.97 -2.90 0.89
N VAL A 99 3.80 -2.47 1.31
CA VAL A 99 2.53 -2.91 0.71
C VAL A 99 2.29 -2.12 -0.58
N VAL A 100 2.09 -2.83 -1.67
CA VAL A 100 1.83 -2.22 -3.00
C VAL A 100 0.47 -2.68 -3.49
N VAL A 101 -0.47 -1.75 -3.58
CA VAL A 101 -1.85 -2.04 -3.98
C VAL A 101 -2.14 -1.49 -5.37
N ASP A 102 -2.58 -2.36 -6.26
CA ASP A 102 -3.12 -2.03 -7.58
C ASP A 102 -4.65 -2.19 -7.55
N MET A 103 -5.37 -1.09 -7.79
CA MET A 103 -6.83 -1.07 -7.84
C MET A 103 -7.38 -1.04 -9.28
N GLU A 104 -6.56 -1.28 -10.29
CA GLU A 104 -6.95 -1.24 -11.72
C GLU A 104 -7.71 0.05 -12.13
N GLY A 105 -7.29 1.19 -11.60
CA GLY A 105 -7.92 2.48 -11.90
C GLY A 105 -9.28 2.71 -11.24
N VAL A 106 -9.72 1.81 -10.36
CA VAL A 106 -10.95 2.03 -9.57
C VAL A 106 -10.71 3.15 -8.57
N VAL A 107 -11.55 4.17 -8.64
CA VAL A 107 -11.54 5.27 -7.69
C VAL A 107 -12.33 4.85 -6.45
N GLY A 108 -11.63 4.48 -5.39
CA GLY A 108 -12.24 4.08 -4.11
C GLY A 108 -11.29 4.37 -2.96
N GLY A 109 -11.81 4.72 -1.80
CA GLY A 109 -11.03 5.00 -0.60
C GLY A 109 -10.65 3.71 0.13
N LEU A 110 -9.73 2.93 -0.43
CA LEU A 110 -9.28 1.69 0.19
C LEU A 110 -8.47 1.93 1.46
N TRP A 111 -7.51 2.85 1.38
CA TRP A 111 -6.58 3.12 2.46
C TRP A 111 -7.02 4.33 3.25
N GLY A 112 -7.22 4.16 4.54
CA GLY A 112 -7.58 5.23 5.46
C GLY A 112 -6.72 5.18 6.72
N SER A 113 -6.96 6.09 7.66
CA SER A 113 -6.17 6.25 8.89
C SER A 113 -6.16 4.97 9.75
N GLU A 114 -7.29 4.27 9.87
CA GLU A 114 -7.38 3.04 10.66
C GLU A 114 -6.45 1.95 10.13
N ILE A 115 -6.47 1.71 8.81
CA ILE A 115 -5.62 0.68 8.20
C ILE A 115 -4.14 1.11 8.23
N ALA A 116 -3.87 2.40 8.01
CA ALA A 116 -2.53 2.97 8.10
C ALA A 116 -1.93 2.74 9.48
N MET A 117 -2.65 3.08 10.55
CA MET A 117 -2.22 2.88 11.92
C MET A 117 -1.99 1.39 12.24
N ASN A 118 -2.92 0.52 11.85
CA ASN A 118 -2.77 -0.93 12.03
C ASN A 118 -1.50 -1.47 11.38
N MET A 119 -1.22 -1.08 10.14
CA MET A 119 -0.05 -1.52 9.41
C MET A 119 1.25 -0.95 9.99
N MET A 120 1.23 0.31 10.42
CA MET A 120 2.35 0.95 11.09
C MET A 120 2.70 0.22 12.40
N ILE A 121 1.71 -0.12 13.23
CA ILE A 121 1.90 -0.88 14.48
C ILE A 121 2.51 -2.25 14.18
N ARG A 122 2.11 -2.91 13.10
CA ARG A 122 2.70 -4.19 12.68
C ARG A 122 4.12 -4.06 12.14
N GLY A 123 4.55 -2.85 11.77
CA GLY A 123 5.93 -2.54 11.40
C GLY A 123 6.24 -2.61 9.92
N ILE A 124 5.25 -2.35 9.02
CA ILE A 124 5.57 -2.15 7.61
C ILE A 124 6.37 -0.88 7.38
N GLU A 125 7.16 -0.83 6.32
CA GLU A 125 8.00 0.33 5.96
C GLU A 125 7.21 1.43 5.25
N GLY A 126 6.16 1.08 4.53
CA GLY A 126 5.35 2.03 3.80
C GLY A 126 4.32 1.38 2.90
N VAL A 127 3.57 2.21 2.21
CA VAL A 127 2.52 1.77 1.27
C VAL A 127 2.57 2.57 -0.02
N VAL A 128 2.32 1.90 -1.12
CA VAL A 128 2.09 2.48 -2.45
C VAL A 128 0.72 2.04 -2.91
N ILE A 129 -0.13 2.97 -3.34
CA ILE A 129 -1.49 2.67 -3.76
C ILE A 129 -1.75 3.30 -5.13
N ASP A 130 -2.03 2.48 -6.12
CA ASP A 130 -2.65 2.93 -7.36
C ASP A 130 -4.17 2.87 -7.19
N GLY A 131 -4.71 3.94 -6.60
CA GLY A 131 -6.11 4.05 -6.19
C GLY A 131 -6.36 5.22 -5.27
N GLY A 132 -7.46 5.18 -4.52
CA GLY A 132 -7.86 6.24 -3.61
C GLY A 132 -7.40 6.02 -2.16
N CYS A 133 -6.87 7.08 -1.57
CA CYS A 133 -6.66 7.18 -0.13
C CYS A 133 -7.71 8.11 0.46
N ARG A 134 -8.31 7.73 1.59
CA ARG A 134 -9.18 8.58 2.40
C ARG A 134 -8.52 8.94 3.72
N ASP A 135 -9.11 9.84 4.46
CA ASP A 135 -8.61 10.28 5.78
C ASP A 135 -7.14 10.76 5.71
N SER A 136 -6.79 11.41 4.59
CA SER A 136 -5.40 11.77 4.30
C SER A 136 -4.82 12.77 5.31
N TYR A 137 -5.66 13.58 5.95
CA TYR A 137 -5.25 14.50 7.00
C TYR A 137 -4.81 13.73 8.25
N GLU A 138 -5.63 12.80 8.71
CA GLU A 138 -5.37 11.96 9.88
C GLU A 138 -4.14 11.08 9.64
N THR A 139 -4.06 10.43 8.49
CA THR A 139 -2.90 9.62 8.09
C THR A 139 -1.59 10.42 8.11
N ASN A 140 -1.64 11.69 7.69
CA ASN A 140 -0.48 12.58 7.77
C ASN A 140 -0.08 12.93 9.21
N LEU A 141 -1.04 13.12 10.12
CA LEU A 141 -0.77 13.39 11.54
C LEU A 141 -0.13 12.20 12.25
N GLU A 142 -0.56 11.01 11.91
CA GLU A 142 -0.06 9.75 12.47
C GLU A 142 1.34 9.40 11.96
N GLN A 143 1.84 10.09 10.93
CA GLN A 143 3.11 9.83 10.25
C GLN A 143 3.19 8.41 9.64
N ALA A 144 2.04 7.82 9.36
CA ALA A 144 1.90 6.49 8.78
C ALA A 144 2.16 6.46 7.26
#